data_f4e7bfd0da1d6da5dad2b32e13c5c7b9
#
_entry.id   f4e7bfd0da1d6da5dad2b32e13c5c7b9
#
_cell.length_a   1.000
_cell.length_b   1.000
_cell.length_c   1.000
_cell.angle_alpha   90.00
_cell.angle_beta   90.00
_cell.angle_gamma   90.00
#
_symmetry.space_group_name_H-M   'P 1'
#
loop_
_entity.id
_entity.type
_entity.pdbx_description
1 polymer ?
#
loop_
_entity_poly.entity_id
_entity_poly.type
_entity_poly.pdbx_seq_one_letter_code
_entity_poly.pdbx_strand_id
1 'polypeptide(L)'
;MDAPKKSCPPVGIIIVGAGFAGLYMLYYLRKKGLHAVVLEAGDDVGGTWYWNRYPGARCDVESMAYSYSFDEDLQQEWNWSNKFSYQPEILAYLQAVVDRFDLKRDIVFNARVVSAEYDEIVDSWRVQTDAGATYSAQFCVMATGCLSIPKIPKIDRLKKFGGETFYTSNWPKEGVDLTEKKVGVIGTGSSGIQCIPVIAREARHLTVFQRTPNFNVPAFNRALESDEVIAVKRRYKELRRKARNSIAGDFPDEGTITLGELPKKVQRKHLEESWNKGGFNMQYPFTDLLTDAEVNRVVADFVREKIRSVVKDQRTAETLSPRGHPFGTKRMCVEDDYYQTFNRENVSLIDLNKNAIEEIVTAGVKTTRKLHRLDILVLATGFDAMTGALTAVDIRGRGGVSLREKWKTGARTFLGMTVTQFPNLFTVTGPGSPSVLCNMVSAIEQSVEWIGDCIKHVEEMGYSAIEAKQLAEDKWVAHVSDAADQTLYPLANSWYVGANVSGKARVFMPYVNGLKVYGEICRGELETDYQSFTLTRKK
;
A
#
# COMPACT_ATOMS: atom_id res chain seq x y z
N MET A 1 -27.43 -4.24 -30.78
CA MET A 1 -28.51 -4.35 -29.76
C MET A 1 -27.78 -4.56 -28.44
N ASP A 2 -27.77 -3.55 -27.58
CA ASP A 2 -27.18 -3.67 -26.25
C ASP A 2 -27.95 -4.72 -25.45
N ALA A 3 -27.24 -5.67 -24.86
CA ALA A 3 -27.83 -6.65 -23.95
C ALA A 3 -28.54 -5.90 -22.80
N PRO A 4 -29.70 -6.36 -22.33
CA PRO A 4 -30.42 -5.67 -21.27
C PRO A 4 -29.54 -5.55 -20.04
N LYS A 5 -29.31 -4.30 -19.59
CA LYS A 5 -28.55 -4.01 -18.37
C LYS A 5 -29.22 -4.73 -17.20
N LYS A 6 -28.51 -5.67 -16.59
CA LYS A 6 -29.02 -6.46 -15.46
C LYS A 6 -29.08 -5.56 -14.23
N SER A 7 -30.27 -5.12 -13.85
CA SER A 7 -30.49 -4.41 -12.58
C SER A 7 -30.52 -5.42 -11.44
N CYS A 8 -29.70 -5.21 -10.41
CA CYS A 8 -29.71 -6.00 -9.19
C CYS A 8 -30.65 -5.38 -8.15
N PRO A 9 -31.20 -6.17 -7.20
CA PRO A 9 -31.98 -5.62 -6.10
C PRO A 9 -31.20 -4.54 -5.34
N PRO A 10 -31.87 -3.50 -4.79
CA PRO A 10 -31.21 -2.53 -3.93
C PRO A 10 -30.56 -3.20 -2.71
N VAL A 11 -29.37 -2.79 -2.36
CA VAL A 11 -28.65 -3.23 -1.17
C VAL A 11 -28.38 -2.03 -0.26
N GLY A 12 -28.22 -2.25 1.06
CA GLY A 12 -27.94 -1.13 1.98
C GLY A 12 -26.60 -0.51 1.70
N ILE A 13 -25.57 -1.35 1.54
CA ILE A 13 -24.17 -0.94 1.45
C ILE A 13 -23.46 -1.73 0.34
N ILE A 14 -22.74 -1.04 -0.53
CA ILE A 14 -21.81 -1.63 -1.48
C ILE A 14 -20.39 -1.39 -0.99
N ILE A 15 -19.58 -2.47 -0.97
CA ILE A 15 -18.15 -2.44 -0.71
C ILE A 15 -17.43 -2.77 -2.00
N VAL A 16 -16.44 -1.97 -2.40
CA VAL A 16 -15.64 -2.21 -3.62
C VAL A 16 -14.26 -2.74 -3.27
N GLY A 17 -14.01 -4.02 -3.59
CA GLY A 17 -12.78 -4.75 -3.35
C GLY A 17 -12.83 -5.73 -2.17
N ALA A 18 -12.30 -6.95 -2.38
CA ALA A 18 -12.26 -8.06 -1.40
C ALA A 18 -10.83 -8.33 -0.90
N GLY A 19 -10.03 -7.29 -0.64
CA GLY A 19 -8.78 -7.38 0.11
C GLY A 19 -9.01 -7.28 1.62
N PHE A 20 -7.92 -7.11 2.41
CA PHE A 20 -8.01 -6.91 3.87
C PHE A 20 -9.11 -5.90 4.27
N ALA A 21 -9.20 -4.77 3.58
CA ALA A 21 -10.16 -3.71 3.91
C ALA A 21 -11.61 -4.16 3.69
N GLY A 22 -11.92 -4.71 2.52
CA GLY A 22 -13.29 -5.10 2.19
C GLY A 22 -13.79 -6.31 2.96
N LEU A 23 -12.92 -7.27 3.23
CA LEU A 23 -13.26 -8.45 4.03
C LEU A 23 -13.59 -8.06 5.49
N TYR A 24 -12.77 -7.18 6.08
CA TYR A 24 -13.05 -6.71 7.44
C TYR A 24 -14.28 -5.81 7.49
N MET A 25 -14.47 -4.92 6.50
CA MET A 25 -15.68 -4.10 6.41
C MET A 25 -16.95 -4.96 6.33
N LEU A 26 -16.96 -5.99 5.49
CA LEU A 26 -18.09 -6.92 5.39
C LEU A 26 -18.37 -7.64 6.72
N TYR A 27 -17.33 -8.16 7.37
CA TYR A 27 -17.44 -8.80 8.69
C TYR A 27 -18.00 -7.83 9.74
N TYR A 28 -17.43 -6.62 9.81
CA TYR A 28 -17.80 -5.62 10.81
C TYR A 28 -19.25 -5.15 10.65
N LEU A 29 -19.68 -4.88 9.42
CA LEU A 29 -21.06 -4.48 9.12
C LEU A 29 -22.05 -5.59 9.49
N ARG A 30 -21.76 -6.85 9.15
CA ARG A 30 -22.60 -8.00 9.58
C ARG A 30 -22.71 -8.09 11.10
N LYS A 31 -21.63 -7.88 11.82
CA LYS A 31 -21.62 -7.86 13.29
C LYS A 31 -22.49 -6.74 13.87
N LYS A 32 -22.64 -5.63 13.14
CA LYS A 32 -23.54 -4.51 13.46
C LYS A 32 -24.98 -4.72 13.00
N GLY A 33 -25.30 -5.85 12.36
CA GLY A 33 -26.62 -6.15 11.81
C GLY A 33 -26.93 -5.43 10.49
N LEU A 34 -25.91 -4.92 9.80
CA LEU A 34 -26.02 -4.21 8.53
C LEU A 34 -25.74 -5.15 7.35
N HIS A 35 -26.55 -5.05 6.29
CA HIS A 35 -26.41 -5.87 5.10
C HIS A 35 -25.57 -5.15 4.04
N ALA A 36 -24.50 -5.80 3.58
CA ALA A 36 -23.60 -5.29 2.56
C ALA A 36 -23.28 -6.35 1.50
N VAL A 37 -22.94 -5.88 0.29
CA VAL A 37 -22.42 -6.72 -0.81
C VAL A 37 -21.05 -6.19 -1.23
N VAL A 38 -20.10 -7.11 -1.38
CA VAL A 38 -18.77 -6.79 -1.90
C VAL A 38 -18.70 -7.05 -3.40
N LEU A 39 -18.19 -6.09 -4.17
CA LEU A 39 -17.89 -6.24 -5.59
C LEU A 39 -16.37 -6.38 -5.77
N GLU A 40 -15.91 -7.55 -6.22
CA GLU A 40 -14.49 -7.85 -6.42
C GLU A 40 -14.17 -8.04 -7.91
N ALA A 41 -13.10 -7.39 -8.36
CA ALA A 41 -12.64 -7.45 -9.74
C ALA A 41 -11.98 -8.79 -10.11
N GLY A 42 -11.43 -9.50 -9.14
CA GLY A 42 -10.81 -10.82 -9.29
C GLY A 42 -11.82 -11.96 -9.26
N ASP A 43 -11.32 -13.17 -9.53
CA ASP A 43 -12.09 -14.41 -9.40
C ASP A 43 -12.00 -15.01 -7.98
N ASP A 44 -11.21 -14.39 -7.09
CA ASP A 44 -11.07 -14.76 -5.70
C ASP A 44 -10.71 -13.55 -4.82
N VAL A 45 -10.72 -13.74 -3.51
CA VAL A 45 -10.36 -12.73 -2.50
C VAL A 45 -8.85 -12.53 -2.41
N GLY A 46 -8.42 -11.47 -1.70
CA GLY A 46 -7.01 -11.27 -1.35
C GLY A 46 -6.45 -9.91 -1.71
N GLY A 47 -7.08 -9.14 -2.62
CA GLY A 47 -6.62 -7.80 -2.99
C GLY A 47 -5.16 -7.78 -3.41
N THR A 48 -4.30 -7.03 -2.70
CA THR A 48 -2.85 -6.98 -2.97
C THR A 48 -2.22 -8.37 -3.09
N TRP A 49 -2.60 -9.32 -2.25
CA TRP A 49 -2.03 -10.67 -2.21
C TRP A 49 -2.63 -11.62 -3.25
N TYR A 50 -3.76 -11.28 -3.82
CA TYR A 50 -4.31 -11.94 -5.01
C TYR A 50 -3.59 -11.48 -6.28
N TRP A 51 -3.32 -10.16 -6.43
CA TRP A 51 -2.76 -9.61 -7.67
C TRP A 51 -1.23 -9.67 -7.75
N ASN A 52 -0.51 -9.50 -6.62
CA ASN A 52 0.95 -9.41 -6.56
C ASN A 52 1.57 -10.75 -6.16
N ARG A 53 1.71 -11.65 -7.11
CA ARG A 53 2.25 -13.01 -6.93
C ARG A 53 3.60 -13.22 -7.60
N TYR A 54 4.33 -12.15 -7.87
CA TYR A 54 5.68 -12.22 -8.46
C TYR A 54 6.63 -13.01 -7.54
N PRO A 55 7.72 -13.63 -8.10
CA PRO A 55 8.63 -14.44 -7.30
C PRO A 55 9.27 -13.62 -6.18
N GLY A 56 9.21 -14.15 -4.95
CA GLY A 56 9.71 -13.48 -3.76
C GLY A 56 8.77 -12.43 -3.14
N ALA A 57 7.54 -12.27 -3.65
CA ALA A 57 6.55 -11.36 -3.09
C ALA A 57 6.27 -11.68 -1.61
N ARG A 58 6.47 -10.69 -0.73
CA ARG A 58 6.26 -10.83 0.72
C ARG A 58 5.91 -9.50 1.38
N CYS A 59 5.38 -9.57 2.59
CA CYS A 59 5.17 -8.39 3.41
C CYS A 59 6.50 -7.85 3.96
N ASP A 60 6.57 -6.54 4.18
CA ASP A 60 7.68 -5.84 4.85
C ASP A 60 7.38 -5.51 6.33
N VAL A 61 6.19 -5.88 6.81
CA VAL A 61 5.81 -5.93 8.24
C VAL A 61 5.92 -7.37 8.71
N GLU A 62 6.32 -7.58 9.97
CA GLU A 62 6.44 -8.92 10.54
C GLU A 62 5.08 -9.63 10.59
N SER A 63 5.06 -10.93 10.25
CA SER A 63 3.85 -11.74 10.04
C SER A 63 2.88 -11.69 11.20
N MET A 64 3.41 -11.81 12.44
CA MET A 64 2.59 -11.81 13.65
C MET A 64 1.84 -10.49 13.86
N ALA A 65 2.37 -9.37 13.35
CA ALA A 65 1.72 -8.07 13.40
C ALA A 65 0.82 -7.81 12.18
N TYR A 66 1.13 -8.44 11.02
CA TYR A 66 0.39 -8.25 9.76
C TYR A 66 -0.79 -9.21 9.65
N SER A 67 -1.68 -9.18 10.63
CA SER A 67 -2.89 -10.00 10.70
C SER A 67 -3.99 -9.27 11.44
N TYR A 68 -5.24 -9.67 11.24
CA TYR A 68 -6.37 -9.09 11.95
C TYR A 68 -6.30 -9.28 13.46
N SER A 69 -6.84 -8.30 14.19
CA SER A 69 -6.91 -8.30 15.66
C SER A 69 -8.33 -8.52 16.20
N PHE A 70 -9.34 -8.55 15.35
CA PHE A 70 -10.75 -8.53 15.74
C PHE A 70 -11.29 -9.85 16.30
N ASP A 71 -10.59 -10.96 16.12
CA ASP A 71 -11.01 -12.29 16.57
C ASP A 71 -9.85 -12.98 17.31
N GLU A 72 -10.07 -13.28 18.60
CA GLU A 72 -9.04 -13.86 19.46
C GLU A 72 -8.71 -15.31 19.06
N ASP A 73 -9.70 -16.10 18.68
CA ASP A 73 -9.51 -17.50 18.29
C ASP A 73 -8.73 -17.60 16.99
N LEU A 74 -9.06 -16.78 15.98
CA LEU A 74 -8.29 -16.70 14.73
C LEU A 74 -6.81 -16.38 15.01
N GLN A 75 -6.52 -15.43 15.91
CA GLN A 75 -5.15 -15.06 16.26
C GLN A 75 -4.40 -16.21 16.96
N GLN A 76 -5.09 -17.03 17.76
CA GLN A 76 -4.49 -18.17 18.45
C GLN A 76 -4.31 -19.39 17.54
N GLU A 77 -5.24 -19.65 16.64
CA GLU A 77 -5.23 -20.81 15.76
C GLU A 77 -4.28 -20.67 14.57
N TRP A 78 -4.24 -19.48 13.93
CA TRP A 78 -3.37 -19.27 12.76
C TRP A 78 -1.89 -19.26 13.15
N ASN A 79 -1.08 -20.03 12.43
CA ASN A 79 0.37 -20.10 12.64
C ASN A 79 1.09 -19.61 11.39
N TRP A 80 1.89 -18.56 11.56
CA TRP A 80 2.76 -18.04 10.52
C TRP A 80 4.04 -18.87 10.45
N SER A 81 4.50 -19.17 9.23
CA SER A 81 5.69 -19.98 9.01
C SER A 81 7.00 -19.18 9.10
N ASN A 82 6.97 -17.90 8.69
CA ASN A 82 8.15 -17.05 8.59
C ASN A 82 7.97 -15.73 9.33
N LYS A 83 9.10 -15.12 9.73
CA LYS A 83 9.11 -13.78 10.34
C LYS A 83 8.45 -12.75 9.42
N PHE A 84 8.73 -12.81 8.12
CA PHE A 84 8.07 -12.02 7.05
C PHE A 84 7.43 -12.98 6.07
N SER A 85 6.12 -13.14 6.12
CA SER A 85 5.38 -14.10 5.30
C SER A 85 5.38 -13.73 3.83
N TYR A 86 5.50 -14.78 3.01
CA TYR A 86 5.36 -14.68 1.57
C TYR A 86 3.90 -14.63 1.12
N GLN A 87 3.70 -14.14 -0.08
CA GLN A 87 2.39 -13.95 -0.69
C GLN A 87 1.44 -15.16 -0.59
N PRO A 88 1.86 -16.42 -0.86
CA PRO A 88 0.94 -17.56 -0.79
C PRO A 88 0.34 -17.77 0.60
N GLU A 89 1.14 -17.58 1.66
CA GLU A 89 0.66 -17.76 3.03
C GLU A 89 -0.30 -16.65 3.46
N ILE A 90 -0.02 -15.39 3.04
CA ILE A 90 -0.92 -14.27 3.35
C ILE A 90 -2.25 -14.42 2.58
N LEU A 91 -2.21 -14.91 1.34
CA LEU A 91 -3.42 -15.21 0.58
C LEU A 91 -4.22 -16.33 1.25
N ALA A 92 -3.56 -17.41 1.66
CA ALA A 92 -4.20 -18.52 2.38
C ALA A 92 -4.83 -18.06 3.70
N TYR A 93 -4.18 -17.14 4.43
CA TYR A 93 -4.75 -16.51 5.62
C TYR A 93 -6.07 -15.79 5.33
N LEU A 94 -6.12 -14.97 4.26
CA LEU A 94 -7.34 -14.26 3.88
C LEU A 94 -8.45 -15.21 3.43
N GLN A 95 -8.11 -16.28 2.71
CA GLN A 95 -9.07 -17.34 2.33
C GLN A 95 -9.62 -18.05 3.58
N ALA A 96 -8.76 -18.38 4.55
CA ALA A 96 -9.19 -18.97 5.82
C ALA A 96 -10.12 -18.04 6.62
N VAL A 97 -9.88 -16.72 6.60
CA VAL A 97 -10.79 -15.71 7.19
C VAL A 97 -12.15 -15.73 6.49
N VAL A 98 -12.17 -15.78 5.17
CA VAL A 98 -13.42 -15.82 4.38
C VAL A 98 -14.23 -17.06 4.69
N ASP A 99 -13.59 -18.23 4.78
CA ASP A 99 -14.24 -19.50 5.08
C ASP A 99 -14.75 -19.53 6.53
N ARG A 100 -13.92 -19.10 7.50
CA ARG A 100 -14.28 -19.07 8.93
C ARG A 100 -15.52 -18.24 9.22
N PHE A 101 -15.65 -17.09 8.57
CA PHE A 101 -16.76 -16.15 8.80
C PHE A 101 -17.83 -16.21 7.71
N ASP A 102 -17.80 -17.20 6.81
CA ASP A 102 -18.76 -17.38 5.71
C ASP A 102 -18.99 -16.06 4.93
N LEU A 103 -17.89 -15.38 4.58
CA LEU A 103 -17.98 -14.07 3.90
C LEU A 103 -18.28 -14.22 2.40
N LYS A 104 -17.93 -15.35 1.80
CA LYS A 104 -17.99 -15.59 0.36
C LYS A 104 -19.39 -15.41 -0.24
N ARG A 105 -20.44 -15.71 0.53
CA ARG A 105 -21.85 -15.62 0.09
C ARG A 105 -22.29 -14.19 -0.27
N ASP A 106 -21.64 -13.16 0.30
CA ASP A 106 -21.96 -11.75 0.04
C ASP A 106 -20.88 -11.07 -0.83
N ILE A 107 -20.04 -11.84 -1.54
CA ILE A 107 -19.02 -11.35 -2.47
C ILE A 107 -19.41 -11.73 -3.89
N VAL A 108 -19.47 -10.73 -4.77
CA VAL A 108 -19.64 -10.93 -6.21
C VAL A 108 -18.29 -10.77 -6.88
N PHE A 109 -17.78 -11.88 -7.41
CA PHE A 109 -16.51 -11.94 -8.13
C PHE A 109 -16.65 -11.55 -9.60
N ASN A 110 -15.52 -11.23 -10.25
CA ASN A 110 -15.47 -10.77 -11.64
C ASN A 110 -16.41 -9.57 -11.90
N ALA A 111 -16.49 -8.68 -10.91
CA ALA A 111 -17.37 -7.52 -10.87
C ALA A 111 -16.56 -6.22 -10.69
N ARG A 112 -15.72 -5.90 -11.68
CA ARG A 112 -14.92 -4.67 -11.65
C ARG A 112 -15.80 -3.45 -11.75
N VAL A 113 -15.83 -2.64 -10.71
CA VAL A 113 -16.56 -1.37 -10.71
C VAL A 113 -15.86 -0.38 -11.65
N VAL A 114 -16.65 0.21 -12.57
CA VAL A 114 -16.18 1.20 -13.55
C VAL A 114 -16.77 2.58 -13.34
N SER A 115 -17.95 2.66 -12.71
CA SER A 115 -18.55 3.95 -12.32
C SER A 115 -19.37 3.83 -11.04
N ALA A 116 -19.48 4.95 -10.32
CA ALA A 116 -20.36 5.15 -9.17
C ALA A 116 -20.92 6.57 -9.24
N GLU A 117 -22.24 6.72 -9.33
CA GLU A 117 -22.92 8.00 -9.48
C GLU A 117 -23.95 8.18 -8.37
N TYR A 118 -23.89 9.32 -7.68
CA TYR A 118 -24.82 9.67 -6.62
C TYR A 118 -26.13 10.23 -7.20
N ASP A 119 -27.24 9.64 -6.82
CA ASP A 119 -28.58 10.10 -7.16
C ASP A 119 -29.12 10.93 -5.99
N GLU A 120 -29.26 12.26 -6.20
CA GLU A 120 -29.69 13.22 -5.18
C GLU A 120 -31.19 13.16 -4.86
N ILE A 121 -31.97 12.49 -5.72
CA ILE A 121 -33.41 12.38 -5.52
C ILE A 121 -33.72 11.35 -4.44
N VAL A 122 -32.99 10.26 -4.46
CA VAL A 122 -33.17 9.11 -3.56
C VAL A 122 -32.04 8.91 -2.57
N ASP A 123 -31.07 9.82 -2.52
CA ASP A 123 -29.87 9.79 -1.67
C ASP A 123 -29.14 8.44 -1.71
N SER A 124 -28.86 7.92 -2.92
CA SER A 124 -28.24 6.62 -3.12
C SER A 124 -27.19 6.62 -4.23
N TRP A 125 -26.30 5.64 -4.19
CA TRP A 125 -25.27 5.39 -5.21
C TRP A 125 -25.76 4.38 -6.23
N ARG A 126 -25.58 4.69 -7.51
CA ARG A 126 -25.71 3.77 -8.64
C ARG A 126 -24.33 3.33 -9.07
N VAL A 127 -23.99 2.06 -8.83
CA VAL A 127 -22.67 1.48 -9.10
C VAL A 127 -22.76 0.52 -10.28
N GLN A 128 -21.86 0.69 -11.28
CA GLN A 128 -21.83 -0.15 -12.47
C GLN A 128 -20.53 -0.93 -12.57
N THR A 129 -20.62 -2.17 -13.03
CA THR A 129 -19.47 -3.03 -13.32
C THR A 129 -19.16 -3.06 -14.81
N ASP A 130 -17.94 -3.49 -15.16
CA ASP A 130 -17.47 -3.71 -16.53
C ASP A 130 -18.32 -4.75 -17.29
N ALA A 131 -18.92 -5.71 -16.58
CA ALA A 131 -19.89 -6.69 -17.13
C ALA A 131 -21.28 -6.09 -17.36
N GLY A 132 -21.51 -4.80 -17.10
CA GLY A 132 -22.78 -4.11 -17.32
C GLY A 132 -23.83 -4.30 -16.22
N ALA A 133 -23.52 -4.98 -15.12
CA ALA A 133 -24.42 -5.07 -13.97
C ALA A 133 -24.48 -3.71 -13.24
N THR A 134 -25.69 -3.36 -12.76
CA THR A 134 -25.94 -2.12 -12.01
C THR A 134 -26.51 -2.45 -10.64
N TYR A 135 -25.94 -1.85 -9.62
CA TYR A 135 -26.34 -1.96 -8.22
C TYR A 135 -26.76 -0.58 -7.71
N SER A 136 -27.73 -0.56 -6.77
CA SER A 136 -28.11 0.65 -6.05
C SER A 136 -27.92 0.44 -4.55
N ALA A 137 -27.29 1.41 -3.86
CA ALA A 137 -27.05 1.35 -2.42
C ALA A 137 -27.08 2.73 -1.79
N GLN A 138 -27.54 2.85 -0.54
CA GLN A 138 -27.44 4.09 0.21
C GLN A 138 -25.98 4.48 0.46
N PHE A 139 -25.13 3.53 0.80
CA PHE A 139 -23.71 3.75 1.10
C PHE A 139 -22.79 3.03 0.11
N CYS A 140 -21.69 3.69 -0.25
CA CYS A 140 -20.64 3.13 -1.08
C CYS A 140 -19.29 3.22 -0.35
N VAL A 141 -18.64 2.08 -0.09
CA VAL A 141 -17.35 2.00 0.61
C VAL A 141 -16.27 1.53 -0.36
N MET A 142 -15.32 2.41 -0.66
CA MET A 142 -14.19 2.13 -1.54
C MET A 142 -13.06 1.47 -0.74
N ALA A 143 -13.03 0.16 -0.72
CA ALA A 143 -11.99 -0.68 -0.11
C ALA A 143 -10.94 -1.13 -1.16
N THR A 144 -10.65 -0.26 -2.11
CA THR A 144 -9.88 -0.53 -3.34
C THR A 144 -8.37 -0.61 -3.14
N GLY A 145 -7.90 -0.27 -1.95
CA GLY A 145 -6.46 -0.17 -1.63
C GLY A 145 -5.76 1.00 -2.34
N CYS A 146 -4.55 1.29 -1.90
CA CYS A 146 -3.77 2.44 -2.38
C CYS A 146 -2.70 2.07 -3.44
N LEU A 147 -2.48 0.77 -3.71
CA LEU A 147 -1.48 0.24 -4.65
C LEU A 147 -2.12 -0.82 -5.57
N SER A 148 -3.23 -0.47 -6.24
CA SER A 148 -4.03 -1.42 -7.04
C SER A 148 -3.94 -1.17 -8.54
N ILE A 149 -3.67 0.07 -8.99
CA ILE A 149 -3.57 0.40 -10.41
C ILE A 149 -2.10 0.38 -10.84
N PRO A 150 -1.70 -0.58 -11.71
CA PRO A 150 -0.34 -0.66 -12.21
C PRO A 150 0.05 0.58 -13.00
N LYS A 151 1.28 1.06 -12.79
CA LYS A 151 1.85 2.11 -13.61
C LYS A 151 2.52 1.50 -14.84
N ILE A 152 1.94 1.72 -16.01
CA ILE A 152 2.57 1.36 -17.28
C ILE A 152 3.65 2.41 -17.57
N PRO A 153 4.93 2.01 -17.71
CA PRO A 153 6.00 2.96 -17.99
C PRO A 153 5.87 3.51 -19.40
N LYS A 154 6.14 4.82 -19.55
CA LYS A 154 6.24 5.46 -20.87
C LYS A 154 7.63 5.17 -21.46
N ILE A 155 7.82 3.97 -21.99
CA ILE A 155 9.01 3.54 -22.70
C ILE A 155 8.65 3.40 -24.17
N ASP A 156 9.42 4.00 -25.05
CA ASP A 156 9.13 3.98 -26.48
C ASP A 156 9.15 2.55 -27.00
N ARG A 157 8.15 2.21 -27.80
CA ARG A 157 7.97 0.92 -28.47
C ARG A 157 7.91 -0.29 -27.54
N LEU A 158 7.48 -0.15 -26.29
CA LEU A 158 7.39 -1.26 -25.32
C LEU A 158 6.68 -2.50 -25.90
N LYS A 159 5.63 -2.30 -26.70
CA LYS A 159 4.85 -3.39 -27.35
C LYS A 159 5.61 -4.08 -28.51
N LYS A 160 6.78 -3.61 -28.90
CA LYS A 160 7.60 -4.21 -29.98
C LYS A 160 8.56 -5.29 -29.47
N PHE A 161 8.61 -5.50 -28.16
CA PHE A 161 9.41 -6.60 -27.61
C PHE A 161 8.92 -7.95 -28.17
N GLY A 162 9.84 -8.76 -28.69
CA GLY A 162 9.53 -10.06 -29.29
C GLY A 162 9.52 -11.21 -28.31
N GLY A 163 10.03 -11.00 -27.09
CA GLY A 163 9.96 -11.93 -25.97
C GLY A 163 8.73 -11.73 -25.11
N GLU A 164 8.72 -12.36 -23.95
CA GLU A 164 7.61 -12.28 -22.99
C GLU A 164 7.77 -11.08 -22.06
N THR A 165 6.67 -10.36 -21.78
CA THR A 165 6.65 -9.21 -20.87
C THR A 165 5.73 -9.48 -19.71
N PHE A 166 6.26 -9.38 -18.48
CA PHE A 166 5.52 -9.58 -17.25
C PHE A 166 5.54 -8.33 -16.38
N TYR A 167 4.43 -8.09 -15.67
CA TYR A 167 4.31 -7.04 -14.67
C TYR A 167 4.28 -7.67 -13.29
N THR A 168 5.04 -7.13 -12.34
CA THR A 168 5.00 -7.61 -10.95
C THR A 168 3.59 -7.50 -10.34
N SER A 169 2.80 -6.53 -10.80
CA SER A 169 1.42 -6.29 -10.37
C SER A 169 0.38 -7.23 -10.99
N ASN A 170 0.77 -8.07 -11.94
CA ASN A 170 -0.10 -9.04 -12.61
C ASN A 170 0.74 -10.22 -13.12
N TRP A 171 1.37 -10.92 -12.19
CA TRP A 171 2.17 -12.09 -12.50
C TRP A 171 1.25 -13.29 -12.78
N PRO A 172 1.57 -14.18 -13.75
CA PRO A 172 0.77 -15.37 -14.05
C PRO A 172 0.57 -16.27 -12.83
N LYS A 173 -0.63 -16.86 -12.71
CA LYS A 173 -0.97 -17.77 -11.60
C LYS A 173 -0.13 -19.07 -11.64
N GLU A 174 0.16 -19.53 -12.84
CA GLU A 174 0.96 -20.73 -13.14
C GLU A 174 2.47 -20.52 -12.95
N GLY A 175 2.90 -19.27 -12.69
CA GLY A 175 4.31 -18.91 -12.62
C GLY A 175 4.92 -18.66 -14.00
N VAL A 176 6.23 -18.45 -14.04
CA VAL A 176 7.01 -18.24 -15.28
C VAL A 176 8.29 -19.03 -15.18
N ASP A 177 8.60 -19.81 -16.21
CA ASP A 177 9.87 -20.52 -16.32
C ASP A 177 10.99 -19.55 -16.74
N LEU A 178 11.91 -19.28 -15.82
CA LEU A 178 13.05 -18.39 -16.01
C LEU A 178 14.36 -19.14 -16.36
N THR A 179 14.29 -20.49 -16.38
CA THR A 179 15.47 -21.34 -16.61
C THR A 179 16.09 -21.07 -17.99
N GLU A 180 17.42 -20.92 -18.03
CA GLU A 180 18.19 -20.61 -19.25
C GLU A 180 17.78 -19.31 -19.98
N LYS A 181 16.94 -18.47 -19.39
CA LYS A 181 16.49 -17.20 -19.98
C LYS A 181 17.42 -16.03 -19.66
N LYS A 182 17.53 -15.09 -20.60
CA LYS A 182 18.07 -13.76 -20.37
C LYS A 182 16.94 -12.84 -19.94
N VAL A 183 16.92 -12.47 -18.68
CA VAL A 183 15.84 -11.68 -18.08
C VAL A 183 16.29 -10.24 -17.87
N GLY A 184 15.44 -9.28 -18.24
CA GLY A 184 15.60 -7.86 -17.88
C GLY A 184 14.58 -7.46 -16.84
N VAL A 185 15.00 -6.76 -15.77
CA VAL A 185 14.08 -6.18 -14.78
C VAL A 185 14.20 -4.67 -14.81
N ILE A 186 13.10 -3.96 -15.07
CA ILE A 186 13.04 -2.51 -15.02
C ILE A 186 12.35 -2.08 -13.72
N GLY A 187 13.14 -1.44 -12.83
CA GLY A 187 12.66 -0.93 -11.55
C GLY A 187 13.27 -1.63 -10.35
N THR A 188 13.65 -0.82 -9.34
CA THR A 188 14.29 -1.21 -8.08
C THR A 188 13.58 -0.59 -6.88
N GLY A 189 12.25 -0.58 -6.88
CA GLY A 189 11.39 -0.39 -5.71
C GLY A 189 11.13 -1.71 -5.01
N SER A 190 10.23 -1.75 -4.01
CA SER A 190 9.97 -2.94 -3.18
C SER A 190 9.77 -4.22 -3.99
N SER A 191 8.92 -4.20 -5.03
CA SER A 191 8.70 -5.39 -5.88
C SER A 191 9.94 -5.83 -6.64
N GLY A 192 10.71 -4.87 -7.19
CA GLY A 192 11.97 -5.16 -7.88
C GLY A 192 13.00 -5.77 -6.94
N ILE A 193 13.17 -5.18 -5.76
CA ILE A 193 14.12 -5.64 -4.73
C ILE A 193 13.80 -7.07 -4.28
N GLN A 194 12.52 -7.43 -4.18
CA GLN A 194 12.10 -8.77 -3.79
C GLN A 194 12.23 -9.81 -4.92
N CYS A 195 11.91 -9.46 -6.17
CA CYS A 195 11.96 -10.43 -7.28
C CYS A 195 13.38 -10.62 -7.85
N ILE A 196 14.24 -9.60 -7.83
CA ILE A 196 15.60 -9.65 -8.39
C ILE A 196 16.43 -10.81 -7.83
N PRO A 197 16.50 -11.06 -6.51
CA PRO A 197 17.28 -12.18 -5.97
C PRO A 197 16.75 -13.55 -6.42
N VAL A 198 15.43 -13.70 -6.54
CA VAL A 198 14.82 -14.97 -6.98
C VAL A 198 15.10 -15.21 -8.45
N ILE A 199 14.85 -14.20 -9.29
CA ILE A 199 15.13 -14.28 -10.74
C ILE A 199 16.61 -14.56 -11.01
N ALA A 200 17.53 -13.95 -10.23
CA ALA A 200 18.96 -14.13 -10.40
C ALA A 200 19.44 -15.58 -10.11
N ARG A 201 18.70 -16.30 -9.26
CA ARG A 201 19.02 -17.72 -8.96
C ARG A 201 18.63 -18.67 -10.07
N GLU A 202 17.58 -18.33 -10.84
CA GLU A 202 16.97 -19.20 -11.86
C GLU A 202 17.43 -18.83 -13.27
N ALA A 203 17.54 -17.53 -13.57
CA ALA A 203 17.84 -17.05 -14.91
C ALA A 203 19.30 -17.34 -15.32
N ARG A 204 19.51 -17.64 -16.62
CA ARG A 204 20.85 -17.72 -17.21
C ARG A 204 21.61 -16.40 -17.05
N HIS A 205 20.95 -15.27 -17.25
CA HIS A 205 21.52 -13.94 -17.04
C HIS A 205 20.43 -12.94 -16.68
N LEU A 206 20.68 -12.11 -15.66
CA LEU A 206 19.79 -11.04 -15.23
C LEU A 206 20.41 -9.68 -15.54
N THR A 207 19.67 -8.80 -16.23
CA THR A 207 20.02 -7.38 -16.39
C THR A 207 19.04 -6.53 -15.62
N VAL A 208 19.53 -5.82 -14.60
CA VAL A 208 18.73 -4.90 -13.78
C VAL A 208 18.89 -3.47 -14.30
N PHE A 209 17.78 -2.83 -14.68
CA PHE A 209 17.75 -1.44 -15.14
C PHE A 209 17.26 -0.53 -14.01
N GLN A 210 18.18 0.23 -13.41
CA GLN A 210 17.93 1.08 -12.26
C GLN A 210 18.01 2.56 -12.64
N ARG A 211 16.95 3.32 -12.29
CA ARG A 211 16.96 4.79 -12.38
C ARG A 211 17.34 5.44 -11.04
N THR A 212 16.69 5.01 -9.97
CA THR A 212 16.88 5.57 -8.64
C THR A 212 17.07 4.41 -7.66
N PRO A 213 18.23 4.30 -7.00
CA PRO A 213 18.40 3.34 -5.92
C PRO A 213 17.51 3.70 -4.73
N ASN A 214 17.10 2.71 -3.95
CA ASN A 214 16.35 2.91 -2.72
C ASN A 214 17.18 2.45 -1.51
N PHE A 215 16.89 3.00 -0.33
CA PHE A 215 17.43 2.47 0.92
C PHE A 215 16.76 1.15 1.25
N ASN A 216 17.57 0.12 1.42
CA ASN A 216 17.13 -1.21 1.78
C ASN A 216 17.81 -1.63 3.07
N VAL A 217 17.06 -2.33 3.90
CA VAL A 217 17.51 -2.87 5.19
C VAL A 217 17.27 -4.37 5.23
N PRO A 218 18.10 -5.14 5.97
CA PRO A 218 17.94 -6.58 6.01
C PRO A 218 16.62 -6.98 6.67
N ALA A 219 15.92 -7.96 6.11
CA ALA A 219 14.81 -8.64 6.75
C ALA A 219 15.29 -9.64 7.80
N PHE A 220 16.39 -10.32 7.53
CA PHE A 220 16.79 -11.53 8.24
C PHE A 220 15.62 -12.49 8.36
N ASN A 221 14.94 -12.71 7.20
CA ASN A 221 13.77 -13.57 7.16
C ASN A 221 14.18 -15.01 7.47
N ARG A 222 13.41 -15.64 8.32
CA ARG A 222 13.61 -17.00 8.80
C ARG A 222 12.31 -17.66 9.20
N ALA A 223 12.32 -18.96 9.34
CA ALA A 223 11.23 -19.66 10.01
C ALA A 223 11.04 -19.11 11.44
N LEU A 224 9.79 -19.02 11.86
CA LEU A 224 9.45 -18.68 13.24
C LEU A 224 9.61 -19.92 14.13
N GLU A 225 10.27 -19.75 15.25
CA GLU A 225 10.42 -20.79 16.26
C GLU A 225 9.10 -20.94 17.08
N SER A 226 8.74 -22.17 17.43
CA SER A 226 7.50 -22.45 18.17
C SER A 226 7.37 -21.65 19.47
N ASP A 227 8.45 -21.55 20.23
CA ASP A 227 8.45 -20.81 21.50
C ASP A 227 8.25 -19.31 21.29
N GLU A 228 8.80 -18.76 20.21
CA GLU A 228 8.61 -17.36 19.81
C GLU A 228 7.15 -17.10 19.46
N VAL A 229 6.53 -17.96 18.64
CA VAL A 229 5.11 -17.88 18.28
C VAL A 229 4.22 -17.93 19.53
N ILE A 230 4.47 -18.88 20.43
CA ILE A 230 3.73 -19.02 21.69
C ILE A 230 3.88 -17.76 22.55
N ALA A 231 5.10 -17.23 22.68
CA ALA A 231 5.36 -16.03 23.48
C ALA A 231 4.61 -14.80 22.94
N VAL A 232 4.59 -14.59 21.62
CA VAL A 232 3.85 -13.50 20.98
C VAL A 232 2.34 -13.70 21.15
N LYS A 233 1.81 -14.91 20.90
CA LYS A 233 0.37 -15.22 21.02
C LYS A 233 -0.16 -14.96 22.43
N ARG A 234 0.59 -15.32 23.48
CA ARG A 234 0.23 -15.01 24.87
C ARG A 234 0.11 -13.52 25.15
N ARG A 235 0.81 -12.70 24.39
CA ARG A 235 0.85 -11.24 24.56
C ARG A 235 0.06 -10.49 23.48
N TYR A 236 -0.66 -11.15 22.59
CA TYR A 236 -1.35 -10.48 21.47
C TYR A 236 -2.23 -9.32 21.94
N LYS A 237 -3.03 -9.51 22.99
CA LYS A 237 -3.90 -8.46 23.53
C LYS A 237 -3.11 -7.18 23.94
N GLU A 238 -1.97 -7.38 24.60
CA GLU A 238 -1.06 -6.29 24.99
C GLU A 238 -0.43 -5.64 23.75
N LEU A 239 0.14 -6.47 22.85
CA LEU A 239 0.84 -5.99 21.65
C LEU A 239 -0.10 -5.24 20.70
N ARG A 240 -1.32 -5.74 20.47
CA ARG A 240 -2.33 -5.07 19.65
C ARG A 240 -2.77 -3.73 20.25
N ARG A 241 -2.96 -3.68 21.58
CA ARG A 241 -3.25 -2.42 22.27
C ARG A 241 -2.10 -1.42 22.13
N LYS A 242 -0.84 -1.88 22.28
CA LYS A 242 0.35 -1.05 22.05
C LYS A 242 0.38 -0.53 20.63
N ALA A 243 0.21 -1.39 19.63
CA ALA A 243 0.21 -1.01 18.22
C ALA A 243 -0.86 0.04 17.89
N ARG A 244 -2.10 -0.13 18.35
CA ARG A 244 -3.17 0.88 18.16
C ARG A 244 -2.84 2.24 18.78
N ASN A 245 -1.97 2.29 19.79
CA ASN A 245 -1.52 3.51 20.49
C ASN A 245 -0.11 3.96 20.09
N SER A 246 0.40 3.50 18.93
CA SER A 246 1.70 3.87 18.42
C SER A 246 1.60 4.69 17.11
N ILE A 247 2.73 5.18 16.63
CA ILE A 247 2.80 5.93 15.35
C ILE A 247 2.60 4.97 14.18
N ALA A 248 3.37 3.89 14.14
CA ALA A 248 3.39 2.95 13.02
C ALA A 248 2.31 1.86 13.10
N GLY A 249 1.57 1.74 14.18
CA GLY A 249 0.56 0.68 14.33
C GLY A 249 1.16 -0.73 14.36
N ASP A 250 2.40 -0.88 14.83
CA ASP A 250 3.18 -2.11 14.74
C ASP A 250 3.71 -2.55 16.12
N PHE A 251 4.34 -3.74 16.21
CA PHE A 251 4.81 -4.30 17.48
C PHE A 251 6.16 -3.78 17.97
N PRO A 252 7.15 -3.46 17.11
CA PRO A 252 8.41 -2.92 17.55
C PRO A 252 8.28 -1.65 18.41
N ASP A 253 9.29 -1.36 19.23
CA ASP A 253 9.34 -0.14 20.01
C ASP A 253 9.60 1.08 19.14
N GLU A 254 8.91 2.17 19.43
CA GLU A 254 8.96 3.42 18.68
C GLU A 254 9.38 4.59 19.59
N GLY A 255 10.08 5.57 18.97
CA GLY A 255 10.29 6.88 19.56
C GLY A 255 11.02 6.87 20.91
N THR A 256 12.00 5.97 21.08
CA THR A 256 12.70 5.79 22.35
C THR A 256 14.09 6.42 22.35
N ILE A 257 14.61 6.85 21.20
CA ILE A 257 15.98 7.33 21.03
C ILE A 257 15.99 8.64 20.23
N THR A 258 16.48 9.71 20.84
CA THR A 258 16.85 10.96 20.15
C THR A 258 18.31 10.83 19.73
N LEU A 259 18.56 10.39 18.50
CA LEU A 259 19.89 9.98 18.05
C LEU A 259 20.87 11.16 18.04
N GLY A 260 20.42 12.35 17.65
CA GLY A 260 21.24 13.57 17.56
C GLY A 260 21.84 14.03 18.88
N GLU A 261 21.21 13.70 20.00
CA GLU A 261 21.69 14.06 21.35
C GLU A 261 22.80 13.13 21.85
N LEU A 262 23.06 12.01 21.18
CA LEU A 262 24.00 10.99 21.63
C LEU A 262 25.42 11.21 21.08
N PRO A 263 26.48 10.85 21.85
CA PRO A 263 27.83 10.82 21.33
C PRO A 263 27.96 9.87 20.11
N LYS A 264 28.79 10.22 19.12
CA LYS A 264 28.93 9.45 17.85
C LYS A 264 29.16 7.95 18.04
N LYS A 265 29.94 7.54 19.06
CA LYS A 265 30.16 6.12 19.37
C LYS A 265 28.87 5.42 19.83
N VAL A 266 28.02 6.13 20.56
CA VAL A 266 26.73 5.61 21.05
C VAL A 266 25.71 5.57 19.90
N GLN A 267 25.68 6.61 19.06
CA GLN A 267 24.87 6.61 17.82
C GLN A 267 25.18 5.37 16.99
N ARG A 268 26.49 5.11 16.74
CA ARG A 268 26.93 3.94 15.96
C ARG A 268 26.45 2.63 16.58
N LYS A 269 26.54 2.48 17.90
CA LYS A 269 26.08 1.29 18.61
C LYS A 269 24.58 1.05 18.38
N HIS A 270 23.74 2.08 18.55
CA HIS A 270 22.30 1.96 18.31
C HIS A 270 21.96 1.62 16.85
N LEU A 271 22.69 2.19 15.88
CA LEU A 271 22.52 1.86 14.46
C LEU A 271 22.89 0.40 14.15
N GLU A 272 23.97 -0.12 14.74
CA GLU A 272 24.35 -1.54 14.60
C GLU A 272 23.31 -2.47 15.23
N GLU A 273 22.81 -2.13 16.43
CA GLU A 273 21.76 -2.90 17.11
C GLU A 273 20.46 -2.92 16.28
N SER A 274 20.05 -1.77 15.74
CA SER A 274 18.87 -1.63 14.88
C SER A 274 19.02 -2.39 13.56
N TRP A 275 20.21 -2.31 12.94
CA TRP A 275 20.54 -3.05 11.72
C TRP A 275 20.44 -4.56 11.94
N ASN A 276 20.99 -5.06 13.06
CA ASN A 276 20.98 -6.48 13.40
C ASN A 276 19.59 -7.03 13.76
N LYS A 277 18.65 -6.17 14.19
CA LYS A 277 17.23 -6.53 14.35
C LYS A 277 16.51 -6.62 13.00
N GLY A 278 16.96 -5.80 12.03
CA GLY A 278 16.38 -5.72 10.69
C GLY A 278 15.01 -5.06 10.62
N GLY A 279 14.43 -5.04 9.43
CA GLY A 279 13.12 -4.45 9.17
C GLY A 279 13.02 -2.99 9.60
N PHE A 280 11.85 -2.58 10.02
CA PHE A 280 11.59 -1.19 10.44
C PHE A 280 12.28 -0.77 11.74
N ASN A 281 13.03 -1.68 12.42
CA ASN A 281 13.88 -1.29 13.54
C ASN A 281 14.97 -0.26 13.15
N MET A 282 15.27 -0.09 11.87
CA MET A 282 16.13 1.00 11.38
C MET A 282 15.46 2.38 11.37
N GLN A 283 14.16 2.45 11.57
CA GLN A 283 13.40 3.71 11.56
C GLN A 283 12.67 3.97 12.88
N TYR A 284 11.91 3.02 13.39
CA TYR A 284 10.96 3.22 14.48
C TYR A 284 11.55 3.72 15.80
N PRO A 285 12.74 3.26 16.27
CA PRO A 285 13.27 3.72 17.56
C PRO A 285 13.66 5.20 17.59
N PHE A 286 13.96 5.82 16.44
CA PHE A 286 14.56 7.15 16.38
C PHE A 286 13.51 8.25 16.25
N THR A 287 13.46 9.17 17.22
CA THR A 287 12.49 10.28 17.27
C THR A 287 12.78 11.38 16.24
N ASP A 288 14.05 11.60 15.94
CA ASP A 288 14.58 12.72 15.15
C ASP A 288 14.98 12.36 13.71
N LEU A 289 14.89 11.07 13.35
CA LEU A 289 15.31 10.57 12.04
C LEU A 289 14.64 11.27 10.85
N LEU A 290 13.36 11.56 10.95
CA LEU A 290 12.56 12.14 9.86
C LEU A 290 12.33 13.65 10.02
N THR A 291 12.90 14.28 11.05
CA THR A 291 12.76 15.72 11.33
C THR A 291 14.10 16.45 11.35
N ASP A 292 15.20 15.76 11.62
CA ASP A 292 16.55 16.32 11.62
C ASP A 292 17.37 15.81 10.42
N ALA A 293 17.78 16.74 9.54
CA ALA A 293 18.53 16.40 8.33
C ALA A 293 19.95 15.88 8.61
N GLU A 294 20.61 16.34 9.69
CA GLU A 294 21.95 15.88 10.04
C GLU A 294 21.90 14.46 10.60
N VAL A 295 20.94 14.18 11.50
CA VAL A 295 20.70 12.83 12.00
C VAL A 295 20.38 11.87 10.85
N ASN A 296 19.50 12.29 9.94
CA ASN A 296 19.16 11.50 8.76
C ASN A 296 20.38 11.19 7.90
N ARG A 297 21.29 12.17 7.72
CA ARG A 297 22.53 11.98 6.97
C ARG A 297 23.43 10.93 7.64
N VAL A 298 23.56 10.94 8.97
CA VAL A 298 24.32 9.94 9.72
C VAL A 298 23.76 8.53 9.47
N VAL A 299 22.44 8.35 9.55
CA VAL A 299 21.78 7.06 9.28
C VAL A 299 21.94 6.64 7.81
N ALA A 300 21.78 7.57 6.89
CA ALA A 300 21.94 7.32 5.46
C ALA A 300 23.39 6.90 5.12
N ASP A 301 24.39 7.54 5.72
CA ASP A 301 25.81 7.20 5.52
C ASP A 301 26.14 5.82 6.12
N PHE A 302 25.57 5.48 7.27
CA PHE A 302 25.67 4.16 7.86
C PHE A 302 25.14 3.07 6.90
N VAL A 303 23.96 3.26 6.33
CA VAL A 303 23.39 2.29 5.38
C VAL A 303 24.24 2.18 4.11
N ARG A 304 24.76 3.29 3.58
CA ARG A 304 25.69 3.26 2.43
C ARG A 304 27.00 2.50 2.75
N GLU A 305 27.49 2.62 3.96
CA GLU A 305 28.64 1.83 4.43
C GLU A 305 28.32 0.33 4.42
N LYS A 306 27.13 -0.06 4.90
CA LYS A 306 26.68 -1.46 4.84
C LYS A 306 26.56 -1.97 3.39
N ILE A 307 26.05 -1.16 2.46
CA ILE A 307 26.02 -1.52 1.03
C ILE A 307 27.43 -1.79 0.51
N ARG A 308 28.41 -0.90 0.79
CA ARG A 308 29.81 -1.06 0.35
C ARG A 308 30.49 -2.28 0.98
N SER A 309 30.08 -2.69 2.18
CA SER A 309 30.64 -3.88 2.82
C SER A 309 30.14 -5.19 2.21
N VAL A 310 28.98 -5.17 1.56
CA VAL A 310 28.35 -6.35 0.95
C VAL A 310 28.69 -6.47 -0.53
N VAL A 311 28.64 -5.37 -1.30
CA VAL A 311 28.84 -5.37 -2.75
C VAL A 311 30.33 -5.26 -3.07
N LYS A 312 30.91 -6.28 -3.70
CA LYS A 312 32.35 -6.39 -3.96
C LYS A 312 32.88 -5.35 -4.95
N ASP A 313 32.15 -5.11 -6.03
CA ASP A 313 32.49 -4.08 -7.03
C ASP A 313 32.07 -2.69 -6.53
N GLN A 314 33.04 -1.82 -6.29
CA GLN A 314 32.81 -0.49 -5.72
C GLN A 314 31.97 0.42 -6.62
N ARG A 315 32.03 0.28 -7.95
CA ARG A 315 31.21 1.06 -8.88
C ARG A 315 29.75 0.63 -8.77
N THR A 316 29.50 -0.66 -8.67
CA THR A 316 28.17 -1.21 -8.42
C THR A 316 27.65 -0.79 -7.06
N ALA A 317 28.47 -0.85 -6.00
CA ALA A 317 28.10 -0.40 -4.65
C ALA A 317 27.68 1.08 -4.64
N GLU A 318 28.44 1.96 -5.31
CA GLU A 318 28.09 3.38 -5.43
C GLU A 318 26.81 3.60 -6.24
N THR A 319 26.58 2.81 -7.30
CA THR A 319 25.36 2.90 -8.11
C THR A 319 24.12 2.44 -7.31
N LEU A 320 24.26 1.48 -6.40
CA LEU A 320 23.22 0.99 -5.50
C LEU A 320 23.01 1.89 -4.28
N SER A 321 23.93 2.82 -3.99
CA SER A 321 23.86 3.71 -2.83
C SER A 321 22.95 4.91 -3.08
N PRO A 322 21.83 5.09 -2.36
CA PRO A 322 20.93 6.24 -2.56
C PRO A 322 21.59 7.56 -2.13
N ARG A 323 21.48 8.59 -2.98
CA ARG A 323 22.02 9.94 -2.69
C ARG A 323 21.00 11.04 -2.95
N GLY A 324 19.91 10.76 -3.67
CA GLY A 324 18.94 11.75 -4.15
C GLY A 324 17.75 11.98 -3.22
N HIS A 325 17.75 11.42 -2.00
CA HIS A 325 16.67 11.61 -1.02
C HIS A 325 17.15 11.21 0.39
N PRO A 326 16.56 11.78 1.45
CA PRO A 326 16.82 11.37 2.83
C PRO A 326 16.38 9.92 3.10
N PHE A 327 17.01 9.27 4.09
CA PHE A 327 16.61 7.92 4.54
C PHE A 327 15.17 7.93 5.07
N GLY A 328 14.37 6.92 4.74
CA GLY A 328 12.99 6.78 5.21
C GLY A 328 11.95 7.65 4.49
N THR A 329 12.36 8.67 3.69
CA THR A 329 11.42 9.56 2.98
C THR A 329 10.78 8.96 1.72
N LYS A 330 11.29 7.83 1.27
CA LYS A 330 10.60 6.85 0.40
C LYS A 330 10.41 5.58 1.21
N ARG A 331 9.43 4.75 0.83
CA ARG A 331 9.25 3.46 1.50
C ARG A 331 10.59 2.74 1.60
N MET A 332 11.10 2.59 2.82
CA MET A 332 12.26 1.78 3.10
C MET A 332 11.94 0.33 2.72
N CYS A 333 12.79 -0.30 1.92
CA CYS A 333 12.55 -1.66 1.48
C CYS A 333 13.24 -2.63 2.42
N VAL A 334 12.52 -3.68 2.80
CA VAL A 334 13.04 -4.77 3.63
C VAL A 334 13.44 -5.91 2.69
N GLU A 335 14.72 -6.33 2.71
CA GLU A 335 15.30 -7.20 1.71
C GLU A 335 15.99 -8.43 2.30
N ASP A 336 16.10 -9.47 1.48
CA ASP A 336 16.99 -10.61 1.68
C ASP A 336 17.79 -10.85 0.40
N ASP A 337 19.12 -10.87 0.51
CA ASP A 337 20.05 -11.15 -0.59
C ASP A 337 20.07 -10.14 -1.77
N TYR A 338 19.38 -8.99 -1.68
CA TYR A 338 19.32 -8.04 -2.80
C TYR A 338 20.71 -7.50 -3.17
N TYR A 339 21.47 -7.02 -2.19
CA TYR A 339 22.81 -6.49 -2.44
C TYR A 339 23.80 -7.58 -2.80
N GLN A 340 23.70 -8.75 -2.16
CA GLN A 340 24.53 -9.94 -2.43
C GLN A 340 24.34 -10.44 -3.86
N THR A 341 23.13 -10.27 -4.42
CA THR A 341 22.79 -10.67 -5.79
C THR A 341 23.69 -10.01 -6.83
N PHE A 342 24.13 -8.77 -6.60
CA PHE A 342 25.01 -8.06 -7.53
C PHE A 342 26.48 -8.54 -7.50
N ASN A 343 26.82 -9.48 -6.62
CA ASN A 343 28.12 -10.17 -6.63
C ASN A 343 28.13 -11.42 -7.54
N ARG A 344 26.99 -11.80 -8.12
CA ARG A 344 26.87 -12.97 -9.01
C ARG A 344 27.35 -12.63 -10.41
N GLU A 345 28.04 -13.56 -11.04
CA GLU A 345 28.56 -13.39 -12.41
C GLU A 345 27.46 -13.26 -13.46
N ASN A 346 26.29 -13.85 -13.20
CA ASN A 346 25.13 -13.78 -14.10
C ASN A 346 24.25 -12.53 -13.90
N VAL A 347 24.67 -11.53 -13.15
CA VAL A 347 23.89 -10.32 -12.86
C VAL A 347 24.63 -9.08 -13.35
N SER A 348 23.93 -8.22 -14.08
CA SER A 348 24.41 -6.92 -14.55
C SER A 348 23.51 -5.80 -14.09
N LEU A 349 24.08 -4.70 -13.57
CA LEU A 349 23.37 -3.47 -13.21
C LEU A 349 23.58 -2.39 -14.26
N ILE A 350 22.50 -1.78 -14.72
CA ILE A 350 22.51 -0.66 -15.67
C ILE A 350 21.97 0.59 -14.99
N ASP A 351 22.85 1.57 -14.77
CA ASP A 351 22.46 2.90 -14.29
C ASP A 351 21.81 3.71 -15.41
N LEU A 352 20.50 3.86 -15.35
CA LEU A 352 19.72 4.57 -16.35
C LEU A 352 19.94 6.09 -16.37
N ASN A 353 20.57 6.65 -15.34
CA ASN A 353 20.96 8.07 -15.35
C ASN A 353 22.17 8.32 -16.26
N LYS A 354 23.01 7.30 -16.47
CA LYS A 354 24.19 7.36 -17.34
C LYS A 354 23.99 6.64 -18.67
N ASN A 355 22.97 5.81 -18.77
CA ASN A 355 22.73 4.91 -19.88
C ASN A 355 21.22 4.71 -20.08
N ALA A 356 20.53 5.79 -20.48
CA ALA A 356 19.08 5.83 -20.58
C ALA A 356 18.55 4.79 -21.59
N ILE A 357 17.35 4.28 -21.33
CA ILE A 357 16.61 3.46 -22.30
C ILE A 357 16.16 4.41 -23.44
N GLU A 358 16.56 4.11 -24.67
CA GLU A 358 16.10 4.81 -25.85
C GLU A 358 14.76 4.23 -26.33
N GLU A 359 14.73 2.92 -26.56
CA GLU A 359 13.54 2.22 -27.06
C GLU A 359 13.59 0.72 -26.71
N ILE A 360 12.44 0.10 -26.81
CA ILE A 360 12.35 -1.38 -26.82
C ILE A 360 12.33 -1.83 -28.28
N VAL A 361 13.17 -2.81 -28.59
CA VAL A 361 13.20 -3.48 -29.91
C VAL A 361 12.82 -4.94 -29.76
N THR A 362 12.57 -5.63 -30.89
CA THR A 362 12.19 -7.05 -30.88
C THR A 362 13.15 -7.93 -30.06
N ALA A 363 14.45 -7.64 -30.10
CA ALA A 363 15.49 -8.44 -29.45
C ALA A 363 15.79 -8.02 -28.00
N GLY A 364 15.16 -6.98 -27.42
CA GLY A 364 15.44 -6.52 -26.06
C GLY A 364 15.35 -5.02 -25.84
N VAL A 365 16.10 -4.55 -24.86
CA VAL A 365 16.15 -3.15 -24.43
C VAL A 365 17.37 -2.45 -25.05
N LYS A 366 17.14 -1.42 -25.87
CA LYS A 366 18.18 -0.58 -26.42
C LYS A 366 18.37 0.63 -25.50
N THR A 367 19.60 0.78 -25.02
CA THR A 367 20.03 1.93 -24.26
C THR A 367 20.94 2.82 -25.11
N THR A 368 21.28 4.01 -24.64
CA THR A 368 22.20 4.94 -25.31
C THR A 368 23.58 4.34 -25.61
N ARG A 369 23.95 3.24 -24.97
CA ARG A 369 25.28 2.60 -25.18
C ARG A 369 25.23 1.32 -25.97
N LYS A 370 24.22 0.46 -25.76
CA LYS A 370 24.14 -0.85 -26.42
C LYS A 370 22.75 -1.45 -26.37
N LEU A 371 22.55 -2.49 -27.16
CA LEU A 371 21.40 -3.38 -27.10
C LEU A 371 21.63 -4.48 -26.04
N HIS A 372 20.70 -4.60 -25.10
CA HIS A 372 20.62 -5.69 -24.13
C HIS A 372 19.63 -6.70 -24.67
N ARG A 373 20.12 -7.84 -25.17
CA ARG A 373 19.29 -8.94 -25.70
C ARG A 373 18.64 -9.68 -24.56
N LEU A 374 17.32 -9.86 -24.63
CA LEU A 374 16.50 -10.45 -23.57
C LEU A 374 15.51 -11.43 -24.18
N ASP A 375 15.16 -12.45 -23.40
CA ASP A 375 14.06 -13.39 -23.69
C ASP A 375 12.80 -12.97 -22.91
N ILE A 376 12.99 -12.41 -21.71
CA ILE A 376 11.91 -11.97 -20.81
C ILE A 376 12.19 -10.56 -20.32
N LEU A 377 11.15 -9.72 -20.26
CA LEU A 377 11.17 -8.38 -19.69
C LEU A 377 10.19 -8.29 -18.53
N VAL A 378 10.70 -8.02 -17.31
CA VAL A 378 9.91 -7.84 -16.10
C VAL A 378 9.80 -6.34 -15.79
N LEU A 379 8.58 -5.86 -15.67
CA LEU A 379 8.27 -4.47 -15.34
C LEU A 379 7.87 -4.36 -13.87
N ALA A 380 8.83 -3.96 -13.02
CA ALA A 380 8.64 -3.64 -11.60
C ALA A 380 8.47 -2.13 -11.40
N THR A 381 7.61 -1.51 -12.23
CA THR A 381 7.49 -0.05 -12.37
C THR A 381 6.52 0.61 -11.39
N GLY A 382 5.94 -0.20 -10.49
CA GLY A 382 5.07 0.26 -9.40
C GLY A 382 3.64 0.62 -9.84
N PHE A 383 2.99 1.46 -9.06
CA PHE A 383 1.56 1.74 -9.15
C PHE A 383 1.29 3.24 -9.27
N ASP A 384 0.11 3.62 -9.75
CA ASP A 384 -0.47 4.93 -9.50
C ASP A 384 -1.00 4.95 -8.05
N ALA A 385 -0.08 5.26 -7.13
CA ALA A 385 -0.29 5.11 -5.70
C ALA A 385 -1.29 6.12 -5.13
N MET A 386 -1.90 5.75 -4.02
CA MET A 386 -2.84 6.52 -3.20
C MET A 386 -4.18 6.82 -3.88
N THR A 387 -4.19 7.57 -4.98
CA THR A 387 -5.42 8.03 -5.64
C THR A 387 -5.80 7.21 -6.87
N GLY A 388 -4.86 6.44 -7.45
CA GLY A 388 -5.06 5.78 -8.74
C GLY A 388 -6.28 4.85 -8.77
N ALA A 389 -6.51 4.07 -7.71
CA ALA A 389 -7.66 3.17 -7.62
C ALA A 389 -9.00 3.92 -7.62
N LEU A 390 -9.07 5.05 -6.92
CA LEU A 390 -10.28 5.88 -6.81
C LEU A 390 -10.53 6.67 -8.08
N THR A 391 -9.48 7.23 -8.70
CA THR A 391 -9.61 8.02 -9.93
C THR A 391 -9.74 7.17 -11.20
N ALA A 392 -9.46 5.87 -11.13
CA ALA A 392 -9.73 4.93 -12.25
C ALA A 392 -11.23 4.65 -12.43
N VAL A 393 -12.01 4.76 -11.37
CA VAL A 393 -13.48 4.66 -11.39
C VAL A 393 -14.06 6.04 -11.71
N ASP A 394 -15.09 6.11 -12.57
CA ASP A 394 -15.85 7.36 -12.80
C ASP A 394 -16.80 7.60 -11.63
N ILE A 395 -16.29 8.23 -10.56
CA ILE A 395 -17.07 8.55 -9.36
C ILE A 395 -17.63 9.96 -9.50
N ARG A 396 -18.96 10.10 -9.42
CA ARG A 396 -19.68 11.37 -9.54
C ARG A 396 -20.56 11.59 -8.32
N GLY A 397 -20.31 12.70 -7.63
CA GLY A 397 -21.08 13.15 -6.48
C GLY A 397 -22.22 14.09 -6.84
N ARG A 398 -22.61 14.98 -5.90
CA ARG A 398 -23.67 15.98 -6.09
C ARG A 398 -23.42 16.84 -7.34
N GLY A 399 -24.48 17.15 -8.07
CA GLY A 399 -24.41 17.93 -9.30
C GLY A 399 -23.55 17.28 -10.40
N GLY A 400 -23.27 15.97 -10.31
CA GLY A 400 -22.43 15.26 -11.26
C GLY A 400 -20.92 15.58 -11.15
N VAL A 401 -20.48 16.21 -10.07
CA VAL A 401 -19.07 16.56 -9.83
C VAL A 401 -18.21 15.31 -9.87
N SER A 402 -17.20 15.29 -10.76
CA SER A 402 -16.26 14.17 -10.88
C SER A 402 -15.17 14.23 -9.80
N LEU A 403 -14.95 13.11 -9.09
CA LEU A 403 -13.87 12.98 -8.12
C LEU A 403 -12.50 13.22 -8.77
N ARG A 404 -12.30 12.71 -9.99
CA ARG A 404 -11.06 12.91 -10.76
C ARG A 404 -10.77 14.38 -11.03
N GLU A 405 -11.78 15.15 -11.43
CA GLU A 405 -11.62 16.59 -11.66
C GLU A 405 -11.42 17.37 -10.36
N LYS A 406 -12.17 17.03 -9.31
CA LYS A 406 -11.99 17.63 -7.96
C LYS A 406 -10.56 17.42 -7.45
N TRP A 407 -9.96 16.26 -7.70
CA TRP A 407 -8.61 15.91 -7.25
C TRP A 407 -7.49 16.24 -8.24
N LYS A 408 -7.77 16.97 -9.31
CA LYS A 408 -6.77 17.35 -10.33
C LYS A 408 -5.60 18.17 -9.78
N THR A 409 -5.86 19.01 -8.79
CA THR A 409 -4.87 19.83 -8.09
C THR A 409 -4.32 19.19 -6.81
N GLY A 410 -4.75 17.98 -6.48
CA GLY A 410 -4.37 17.22 -5.30
C GLY A 410 -5.56 16.52 -4.66
N ALA A 411 -5.32 15.41 -3.98
CA ALA A 411 -6.36 14.71 -3.26
C ALA A 411 -6.87 15.57 -2.09
N ARG A 412 -8.17 15.65 -1.94
CA ARG A 412 -8.86 16.37 -0.86
C ARG A 412 -9.86 15.44 -0.21
N THR A 413 -9.72 15.24 1.07
CA THR A 413 -10.58 14.39 1.88
C THR A 413 -10.75 15.00 3.27
N PHE A 414 -11.77 14.58 4.00
CA PHE A 414 -11.83 14.74 5.43
C PHE A 414 -11.51 13.41 6.11
N LEU A 415 -10.53 13.40 7.01
CA LEU A 415 -9.99 12.23 7.71
C LEU A 415 -9.45 11.11 6.79
N GLY A 416 -9.24 11.36 5.49
CA GLY A 416 -8.89 10.29 4.54
C GLY A 416 -10.02 9.27 4.31
N MET A 417 -11.22 9.55 4.81
CA MET A 417 -12.35 8.61 4.74
C MET A 417 -13.54 9.16 3.98
N THR A 418 -13.72 10.49 3.90
CA THR A 418 -14.86 11.13 3.24
C THR A 418 -14.42 12.28 2.34
N VAL A 419 -15.28 12.69 1.42
CA VAL A 419 -15.03 13.78 0.46
C VAL A 419 -16.26 14.68 0.40
N THR A 420 -16.07 16.00 0.49
CA THR A 420 -17.15 16.98 0.31
C THR A 420 -17.77 16.85 -1.09
N GLN A 421 -19.07 16.97 -1.22
CA GLN A 421 -19.90 16.76 -2.42
C GLN A 421 -20.07 15.27 -2.82
N PHE A 422 -19.62 14.33 -1.98
CA PHE A 422 -19.80 12.89 -2.20
C PHE A 422 -20.46 12.25 -0.97
N PRO A 423 -21.78 12.51 -0.75
CA PRO A 423 -22.49 11.99 0.41
C PRO A 423 -22.45 10.46 0.44
N ASN A 424 -22.38 9.86 1.62
CA ASN A 424 -22.41 8.40 1.80
C ASN A 424 -21.29 7.63 1.08
N LEU A 425 -20.26 8.34 0.54
CA LEU A 425 -19.06 7.72 -0.03
C LEU A 425 -17.98 7.68 1.03
N PHE A 426 -17.46 6.48 1.28
CA PHE A 426 -16.34 6.28 2.19
C PHE A 426 -15.14 5.65 1.48
N THR A 427 -13.94 6.00 1.93
CA THR A 427 -12.67 5.40 1.46
C THR A 427 -11.92 4.81 2.65
N VAL A 428 -11.52 3.53 2.55
CA VAL A 428 -10.72 2.90 3.60
C VAL A 428 -9.25 3.21 3.35
N THR A 429 -8.57 3.76 4.35
CA THR A 429 -7.16 4.18 4.27
C THR A 429 -6.84 5.10 3.08
N GLY A 430 -7.75 6.01 2.76
CA GLY A 430 -7.60 6.96 1.65
C GLY A 430 -6.55 8.05 1.90
N PRO A 431 -6.30 8.94 0.91
CA PRO A 431 -5.40 10.08 1.07
C PRO A 431 -5.79 10.96 2.27
N GLY A 432 -4.82 11.35 3.09
CA GLY A 432 -5.06 12.10 4.34
C GLY A 432 -5.22 11.21 5.58
N SER A 433 -5.21 9.89 5.45
CA SER A 433 -5.07 8.94 6.57
C SER A 433 -3.61 8.51 6.74
N PRO A 434 -3.22 7.87 7.88
CA PRO A 434 -1.88 7.32 8.06
C PRO A 434 -1.47 6.32 6.97
N SER A 435 -2.42 5.50 6.52
CA SER A 435 -2.26 4.61 5.37
C SER A 435 -0.89 3.87 5.37
N VAL A 436 -0.12 4.05 4.31
CA VAL A 436 1.15 3.37 4.05
C VAL A 436 2.32 3.73 4.98
N LEU A 437 2.17 4.70 5.85
CA LEU A 437 3.18 5.05 6.85
C LEU A 437 3.08 4.20 8.11
N CYS A 438 2.03 3.40 8.24
CA CYS A 438 1.84 2.47 9.34
C CYS A 438 1.53 1.05 8.84
N ASN A 439 1.40 0.10 9.77
CA ASN A 439 0.89 -1.23 9.47
C ASN A 439 -0.51 -1.11 8.88
N MET A 440 -0.64 -1.49 7.60
CA MET A 440 -1.88 -1.34 6.85
C MET A 440 -3.06 -2.06 7.50
N VAL A 441 -2.85 -3.22 8.14
CA VAL A 441 -3.96 -3.95 8.78
C VAL A 441 -4.50 -3.15 9.97
N SER A 442 -3.62 -2.59 10.82
CA SER A 442 -4.03 -1.74 11.94
C SER A 442 -4.77 -0.48 11.48
N ALA A 443 -4.31 0.16 10.39
CA ALA A 443 -4.97 1.33 9.81
C ALA A 443 -6.33 0.98 9.16
N ILE A 444 -6.42 -0.18 8.53
CA ILE A 444 -7.66 -0.71 7.95
C ILE A 444 -8.69 -0.96 9.07
N GLU A 445 -8.29 -1.65 10.13
CA GLU A 445 -9.20 -1.94 11.26
C GLU A 445 -9.77 -0.64 11.84
N GLN A 446 -8.92 0.36 12.11
CA GLN A 446 -9.37 1.65 12.63
C GLN A 446 -10.33 2.38 11.68
N SER A 447 -10.02 2.41 10.36
CA SER A 447 -10.89 3.05 9.36
C SER A 447 -12.23 2.33 9.22
N VAL A 448 -12.21 0.99 9.20
CA VAL A 448 -13.40 0.14 9.07
C VAL A 448 -14.32 0.30 10.28
N GLU A 449 -13.76 0.27 11.49
CA GLU A 449 -14.52 0.45 12.73
C GLU A 449 -15.22 1.81 12.73
N TRP A 450 -14.50 2.89 12.40
CA TRP A 450 -15.08 4.24 12.33
C TRP A 450 -16.17 4.36 11.26
N ILE A 451 -15.93 3.87 10.03
CA ILE A 451 -16.89 3.93 8.94
C ILE A 451 -18.15 3.11 9.29
N GLY A 452 -17.98 1.93 9.84
CA GLY A 452 -19.10 1.06 10.22
C GLY A 452 -19.94 1.65 11.35
N ASP A 453 -19.32 2.30 12.34
CA ASP A 453 -20.03 3.01 13.41
C ASP A 453 -20.75 4.25 12.87
N CYS A 454 -20.14 4.98 11.94
CA CYS A 454 -20.74 6.11 11.24
C CYS A 454 -22.00 5.69 10.44
N ILE A 455 -21.90 4.64 9.64
CA ILE A 455 -23.04 4.10 8.88
C ILE A 455 -24.17 3.67 9.83
N LYS A 456 -23.83 2.98 10.91
CA LYS A 456 -24.78 2.54 11.91
C LYS A 456 -25.52 3.71 12.57
N HIS A 457 -24.79 4.76 12.95
CA HIS A 457 -25.36 5.99 13.49
C HIS A 457 -26.34 6.65 12.51
N VAL A 458 -25.95 6.80 11.23
CA VAL A 458 -26.81 7.39 10.18
C VAL A 458 -28.11 6.61 10.03
N GLU A 459 -28.06 5.27 10.04
CA GLU A 459 -29.25 4.41 9.95
C GLU A 459 -30.15 4.53 11.19
N GLU A 460 -29.58 4.43 12.39
CA GLU A 460 -30.31 4.46 13.66
C GLU A 460 -31.01 5.80 13.91
N MET A 461 -30.38 6.90 13.49
CA MET A 461 -30.93 8.24 13.63
C MET A 461 -31.89 8.63 12.50
N GLY A 462 -32.11 7.74 11.52
CA GLY A 462 -33.05 7.96 10.42
C GLY A 462 -32.58 9.01 9.40
N TYR A 463 -31.28 9.18 9.23
CA TYR A 463 -30.72 10.03 8.18
C TYR A 463 -30.63 9.28 6.84
N SER A 464 -30.78 10.03 5.74
CA SER A 464 -30.58 9.51 4.37
C SER A 464 -29.15 9.70 3.89
N ALA A 465 -28.48 10.76 4.35
CA ALA A 465 -27.12 11.05 3.92
C ALA A 465 -26.27 11.71 5.01
N ILE A 466 -24.96 11.43 4.93
CA ILE A 466 -23.89 12.10 5.68
C ILE A 466 -22.83 12.59 4.68
N GLU A 467 -22.40 13.85 4.83
CA GLU A 467 -21.44 14.50 3.95
C GLU A 467 -20.51 15.40 4.74
N ALA A 468 -19.20 15.31 4.54
CA ALA A 468 -18.24 16.21 5.18
C ALA A 468 -18.48 17.67 4.77
N LYS A 469 -18.44 18.60 5.74
CA LYS A 469 -18.49 20.02 5.47
C LYS A 469 -17.23 20.50 4.76
N GLN A 470 -17.36 21.43 3.81
CA GLN A 470 -16.21 21.98 3.07
C GLN A 470 -15.13 22.52 4.01
N LEU A 471 -15.52 23.25 5.06
CA LEU A 471 -14.57 23.81 6.02
C LEU A 471 -13.79 22.73 6.78
N ALA A 472 -14.43 21.58 7.06
CA ALA A 472 -13.75 20.46 7.73
C ALA A 472 -12.72 19.81 6.80
N GLU A 473 -13.09 19.57 5.52
CA GLU A 473 -12.16 19.09 4.50
C GLU A 473 -10.97 20.05 4.32
N ASP A 474 -11.23 21.36 4.21
CA ASP A 474 -10.18 22.38 4.02
C ASP A 474 -9.19 22.40 5.19
N LYS A 475 -9.70 22.39 6.42
CA LYS A 475 -8.87 22.36 7.65
C LYS A 475 -8.06 21.07 7.74
N TRP A 476 -8.65 19.93 7.38
CA TRP A 476 -7.96 18.66 7.41
C TRP A 476 -6.83 18.59 6.38
N VAL A 477 -7.08 19.04 5.15
CA VAL A 477 -6.06 19.11 4.09
C VAL A 477 -4.89 20.01 4.52
N ALA A 478 -5.16 21.18 5.10
CA ALA A 478 -4.13 22.06 5.62
C ALA A 478 -3.34 21.38 6.76
N HIS A 479 -4.02 20.77 7.72
CA HIS A 479 -3.40 20.05 8.85
C HIS A 479 -2.45 18.92 8.39
N VAL A 480 -2.86 18.13 7.37
CA VAL A 480 -2.01 17.07 6.79
C VAL A 480 -0.78 17.65 6.12
N SER A 481 -0.93 18.76 5.38
CA SER A 481 0.19 19.46 4.73
C SER A 481 1.16 20.04 5.75
N ASP A 482 0.65 20.79 6.73
CA ASP A 482 1.45 21.44 7.77
C ASP A 482 2.25 20.40 8.60
N ALA A 483 1.63 19.27 8.92
CA ALA A 483 2.30 18.18 9.60
C ALA A 483 3.42 17.57 8.75
N ALA A 484 3.21 17.38 7.44
CA ALA A 484 4.22 16.85 6.53
C ALA A 484 5.41 17.81 6.37
N ASP A 485 5.16 19.12 6.33
CA ASP A 485 6.18 20.17 6.17
C ASP A 485 7.15 20.25 7.37
N GLN A 486 6.76 19.71 8.53
CA GLN A 486 7.66 19.55 9.68
C GLN A 486 8.62 18.37 9.56
N THR A 487 8.58 17.63 8.44
CA THR A 487 9.36 16.42 8.22
C THR A 487 10.23 16.52 6.97
N LEU A 488 11.12 15.55 6.79
CA LEU A 488 11.95 15.44 5.60
C LEU A 488 11.21 14.81 4.39
N TYR A 489 9.97 14.35 4.53
CA TYR A 489 9.21 13.70 3.45
C TYR A 489 9.06 14.56 2.19
N PRO A 490 8.78 15.88 2.27
CA PRO A 490 8.65 16.74 1.09
C PRO A 490 9.91 16.85 0.25
N LEU A 491 11.10 16.59 0.82
CA LEU A 491 12.38 16.63 0.12
C LEU A 491 12.56 15.46 -0.88
N ALA A 492 11.72 14.44 -0.82
CA ALA A 492 11.84 13.28 -1.68
C ALA A 492 10.82 13.29 -2.83
N ASN A 493 11.30 13.07 -4.06
CA ASN A 493 10.43 12.73 -5.18
C ASN A 493 9.90 11.29 -5.03
N SER A 494 8.95 11.09 -4.12
CA SER A 494 8.34 9.80 -3.80
C SER A 494 6.89 9.71 -4.34
N TRP A 495 6.33 8.51 -4.34
CA TRP A 495 4.92 8.32 -4.64
C TRP A 495 4.01 8.85 -3.51
N TYR A 496 4.54 9.12 -2.32
CA TYR A 496 3.82 9.81 -1.23
C TYR A 496 3.37 11.22 -1.64
N VAL A 497 4.15 11.89 -2.51
CA VAL A 497 3.83 13.20 -3.07
C VAL A 497 3.32 13.13 -4.52
N GLY A 498 2.93 11.96 -5.02
CA GLY A 498 2.48 11.79 -6.41
C GLY A 498 3.60 11.87 -7.46
N ALA A 499 4.87 11.89 -7.05
CA ALA A 499 6.02 12.11 -7.94
C ALA A 499 6.30 10.97 -8.94
N ASN A 500 5.70 9.82 -8.73
CA ASN A 500 5.88 8.66 -9.56
C ASN A 500 5.00 8.66 -10.83
N VAL A 501 3.98 9.52 -10.91
CA VAL A 501 3.09 9.64 -12.07
C VAL A 501 3.27 11.02 -12.72
N SER A 502 3.54 11.05 -14.03
CA SER A 502 3.69 12.29 -14.78
C SER A 502 2.37 13.05 -14.86
N GLY A 503 2.39 14.36 -14.54
CA GLY A 503 1.21 15.21 -14.56
C GLY A 503 0.31 15.12 -13.32
N LYS A 504 0.60 14.21 -12.38
CA LYS A 504 -0.09 14.16 -11.09
C LYS A 504 0.35 15.35 -10.21
N ALA A 505 -0.60 15.95 -9.51
CA ALA A 505 -0.33 17.03 -8.56
C ALA A 505 0.66 16.59 -7.47
N ARG A 506 1.55 17.52 -7.08
CA ARG A 506 2.58 17.29 -6.06
C ARG A 506 2.05 17.67 -4.68
N VAL A 507 1.35 16.75 -4.03
CA VAL A 507 0.78 16.91 -2.70
C VAL A 507 1.15 15.70 -1.87
N PHE A 508 1.62 15.93 -0.64
CA PHE A 508 1.86 14.84 0.28
C PHE A 508 0.52 14.23 0.72
N MET A 509 0.36 12.92 0.55
CA MET A 509 -0.94 12.27 0.68
C MET A 509 -1.15 11.48 1.97
N PRO A 510 -0.15 10.84 2.61
CA PRO A 510 -0.33 10.18 3.90
C PRO A 510 -0.37 11.16 5.07
N TYR A 511 -0.93 10.77 6.22
CA TYR A 511 -0.86 11.53 7.48
C TYR A 511 0.33 11.08 8.32
N VAL A 512 1.22 12.01 8.71
CA VAL A 512 2.52 11.68 9.33
C VAL A 512 2.49 11.51 10.83
N ASN A 513 1.48 12.06 11.54
CA ASN A 513 1.45 12.04 13.02
C ASN A 513 1.01 10.69 13.60
N GLY A 514 0.87 9.67 12.75
CA GLY A 514 0.69 8.29 13.16
C GLY A 514 -0.73 7.89 13.55
N LEU A 515 -0.87 6.59 13.83
CA LEU A 515 -2.16 5.93 14.02
C LEU A 515 -2.86 6.37 15.30
N LYS A 516 -2.11 6.59 16.39
CA LYS A 516 -2.67 7.02 17.68
C LYS A 516 -3.35 8.37 17.58
N VAL A 517 -2.62 9.41 17.14
CA VAL A 517 -3.15 10.79 17.05
C VAL A 517 -4.32 10.84 16.07
N TYR A 518 -4.20 10.16 14.93
CA TYR A 518 -5.29 10.05 13.98
C TYR A 518 -6.54 9.39 14.59
N GLY A 519 -6.37 8.33 15.37
CA GLY A 519 -7.47 7.65 16.06
C GLY A 519 -8.16 8.52 17.12
N GLU A 520 -7.41 9.38 17.81
CA GLU A 520 -7.95 10.35 18.76
C GLU A 520 -8.82 11.39 18.05
N ILE A 521 -8.36 11.91 16.90
CA ILE A 521 -9.13 12.86 16.08
C ILE A 521 -10.42 12.20 15.55
N CYS A 522 -10.32 10.97 15.03
CA CYS A 522 -11.47 10.23 14.53
C CYS A 522 -12.53 9.97 15.63
N ARG A 523 -12.10 9.66 16.87
CA ARG A 523 -13.03 9.51 18.00
C ARG A 523 -13.71 10.82 18.37
N GLY A 524 -13.00 11.94 18.30
CA GLY A 524 -13.61 13.26 18.57
C GLY A 524 -14.83 13.55 17.70
N GLU A 525 -14.85 13.08 16.44
CA GLU A 525 -16.03 13.22 15.57
C GLU A 525 -17.21 12.35 16.03
N LEU A 526 -16.95 11.11 16.51
CA LEU A 526 -17.98 10.25 17.09
C LEU A 526 -18.57 10.87 18.38
N GLU A 527 -17.72 11.40 19.26
CA GLU A 527 -18.12 11.98 20.54
C GLU A 527 -18.89 13.30 20.40
N THR A 528 -18.76 13.96 19.25
CA THR A 528 -19.44 15.23 18.94
C THR A 528 -20.58 15.06 17.93
N ASP A 529 -21.15 13.86 17.81
CA ASP A 529 -22.25 13.52 16.90
C ASP A 529 -21.99 14.00 15.46
N TYR A 530 -20.75 13.78 14.97
CA TYR A 530 -20.32 14.14 13.62
C TYR A 530 -20.51 15.62 13.26
N GLN A 531 -20.15 16.53 14.20
CA GLN A 531 -20.33 17.98 14.00
C GLN A 531 -19.66 18.55 12.74
N SER A 532 -18.63 17.90 12.22
CA SER A 532 -17.93 18.27 10.98
C SER A 532 -18.68 17.80 9.70
N PHE A 533 -19.83 17.17 9.88
CA PHE A 533 -20.65 16.66 8.78
C PHE A 533 -21.99 17.39 8.68
N THR A 534 -22.59 17.31 7.50
CA THR A 534 -23.98 17.62 7.24
C THR A 534 -24.75 16.31 7.21
N LEU A 535 -25.78 16.19 8.05
CA LEU A 535 -26.65 15.04 8.13
C LEU A 535 -28.02 15.42 7.51
N THR A 536 -28.44 14.67 6.49
CA THR A 536 -29.72 14.88 5.80
C THR A 536 -30.74 13.87 6.32
N ARG A 537 -31.95 14.31 6.75
CA ARG A 537 -33.02 13.42 7.19
C ARG A 537 -33.72 12.77 6.00
N LYS A 538 -34.19 11.53 6.18
CA LYS A 538 -35.11 10.89 5.22
C LYS A 538 -36.38 11.74 5.08
N LYS A 539 -36.75 12.00 3.83
CA LYS A 539 -38.00 12.74 3.50
C LYS A 539 -39.25 11.93 3.82
#